data_0534765d009c357848199285e1b708b1
#
_entry.id   0534765d009c357848199285e1b708b1
#
_cell.length_a   1.000
_cell.length_b   1.000
_cell.length_c   1.000
_cell.angle_alpha   90.00
_cell.angle_beta   90.00
_cell.angle_gamma   90.00
#
_symmetry.space_group_name_H-M   'P 1'
#
loop_
_entity.id
_entity.type
_entity.pdbx_description
1 polymer ?
#
loop_
_entity_poly.entity_id
_entity_poly.type
_entity_poly.pdbx_seq_one_letter_code
_entity_poly.pdbx_strand_id
1 'polypeptide(L)'
;MKYSRSGISTTKDTPNDAEIISHKLMIRSGMIKKLASGLYTWMPLGLKILKRIENIIRKEMNRVGALEILMPAIQPAELWKESGRWDKYGPELLRISDRHERDFCFGPTHEEIITDIVRNGVKSYKQLPIIYYQIQTKFRDEIRPRFGVMRAREFLMKDAYSFHENESCLNQTYDIMFNAYKKIFDNIGFEYKVVVADNGQIGGSESHEFHVIAENGEDELIFSDKSDYAINAELFSEPPNEGDDSPDGSGKVQIKRGIEVGHIFKLGTSYSNSMNAMISNKNNENITMTMGCYGIGVS
;
A
#
# COMPACT_ATOMS: atom_id res chain seq x y z
N MET A 1 -22.45 2.11 25.48
CA MET A 1 -22.40 0.63 25.62
C MET A 1 -21.86 0.32 27.02
N LYS A 2 -22.50 -0.60 27.79
CA LYS A 2 -21.97 -0.99 29.12
C LYS A 2 -20.74 -1.89 28.91
N TYR A 3 -19.68 -1.72 29.72
CA TYR A 3 -18.45 -2.51 29.63
C TYR A 3 -18.75 -4.01 29.72
N SER A 4 -19.64 -4.43 30.65
CA SER A 4 -20.07 -5.81 30.82
C SER A 4 -20.72 -6.48 29.59
N ARG A 5 -21.08 -5.68 28.56
CA ARG A 5 -21.66 -6.14 27.29
C ARG A 5 -20.83 -5.74 26.08
N SER A 6 -19.58 -5.29 26.29
CA SER A 6 -18.72 -4.77 25.24
C SER A 6 -18.00 -5.83 24.44
N GLY A 7 -17.93 -7.07 24.97
CA GLY A 7 -17.09 -8.13 24.39
C GLY A 7 -15.58 -7.87 24.52
N ILE A 8 -15.18 -6.86 25.32
CA ILE A 8 -13.77 -6.57 25.58
C ILE A 8 -13.28 -7.56 26.64
N SER A 9 -12.25 -8.34 26.27
CA SER A 9 -11.59 -9.28 27.17
C SER A 9 -10.10 -8.92 27.22
N THR A 10 -9.65 -8.39 28.34
CA THR A 10 -8.23 -8.04 28.56
C THR A 10 -7.50 -9.21 29.24
N THR A 11 -6.20 -9.33 28.97
CA THR A 11 -5.34 -10.31 29.61
C THR A 11 -4.14 -9.62 30.27
N LYS A 12 -3.61 -10.22 31.35
CA LYS A 12 -2.35 -9.76 31.97
C LYS A 12 -1.14 -10.30 31.23
N ASP A 13 -1.24 -11.54 30.77
CA ASP A 13 -0.16 -12.25 30.13
C ASP A 13 -0.11 -11.93 28.64
N THR A 14 1.09 -11.97 28.08
CA THR A 14 1.37 -11.86 26.65
C THR A 14 1.96 -13.17 26.15
N PRO A 15 1.59 -13.61 24.92
CA PRO A 15 2.26 -14.74 24.29
C PRO A 15 3.76 -14.47 24.13
N ASN A 16 4.57 -15.53 24.20
CA ASN A 16 6.03 -15.43 24.09
C ASN A 16 6.49 -14.90 22.73
N ASP A 17 5.67 -15.03 21.69
CA ASP A 17 5.93 -14.55 20.33
C ASP A 17 5.54 -13.06 20.10
N ALA A 18 4.97 -12.41 21.13
CA ALA A 18 4.72 -10.97 21.08
C ALA A 18 5.98 -10.21 21.52
N GLU A 19 6.82 -9.84 20.56
CA GLU A 19 8.13 -9.20 20.84
C GLU A 19 7.97 -7.69 21.05
N ILE A 20 7.31 -6.99 20.12
CA ILE A 20 7.19 -5.53 20.14
C ILE A 20 6.03 -5.05 21.00
N ILE A 21 6.15 -3.81 21.48
CA ILE A 21 5.19 -3.22 22.43
C ILE A 21 3.78 -3.09 21.85
N SER A 22 3.64 -2.71 20.58
CA SER A 22 2.33 -2.59 19.91
C SER A 22 1.60 -3.94 19.88
N HIS A 23 2.27 -5.02 19.49
CA HIS A 23 1.70 -6.37 19.47
C HIS A 23 1.26 -6.81 20.88
N LYS A 24 2.13 -6.59 21.90
CA LYS A 24 1.80 -6.88 23.30
C LYS A 24 0.55 -6.13 23.77
N LEU A 25 0.47 -4.84 23.50
CA LEU A 25 -0.65 -3.99 23.91
C LEU A 25 -1.96 -4.36 23.18
N MET A 26 -1.91 -4.65 21.89
CA MET A 26 -3.08 -5.05 21.11
C MET A 26 -3.68 -6.36 21.61
N ILE A 27 -2.86 -7.35 21.95
CA ILE A 27 -3.32 -8.62 22.55
C ILE A 27 -3.88 -8.37 23.96
N ARG A 28 -3.13 -7.70 24.83
CA ARG A 28 -3.52 -7.46 26.22
C ARG A 28 -4.81 -6.65 26.37
N SER A 29 -5.01 -5.67 25.46
CA SER A 29 -6.25 -4.88 25.45
C SER A 29 -7.43 -5.60 24.79
N GLY A 30 -7.23 -6.79 24.26
CA GLY A 30 -8.27 -7.54 23.55
C GLY A 30 -8.70 -6.92 22.23
N MET A 31 -7.80 -6.21 21.55
CA MET A 31 -8.04 -5.65 20.21
C MET A 31 -7.96 -6.70 19.12
N ILE A 32 -7.03 -7.64 19.26
CA ILE A 32 -6.81 -8.74 18.30
C ILE A 32 -6.69 -10.07 19.03
N LYS A 33 -6.98 -11.17 18.30
CA LYS A 33 -6.69 -12.54 18.69
C LYS A 33 -5.99 -13.26 17.56
N LYS A 34 -4.86 -13.90 17.86
CA LYS A 34 -4.13 -14.74 16.90
C LYS A 34 -4.96 -15.98 16.58
N LEU A 35 -5.16 -16.26 15.30
CA LEU A 35 -5.77 -17.50 14.79
C LEU A 35 -4.68 -18.50 14.39
N ALA A 36 -3.73 -18.01 13.58
CA ALA A 36 -2.55 -18.74 13.13
C ALA A 36 -1.39 -17.77 12.91
N SER A 37 -0.23 -18.23 12.48
CA SER A 37 0.91 -17.37 12.15
C SER A 37 0.53 -16.38 11.07
N GLY A 38 0.62 -15.08 11.36
CA GLY A 38 0.25 -13.99 10.45
C GLY A 38 -1.26 -13.84 10.18
N LEU A 39 -2.13 -14.53 10.93
CA LEU A 39 -3.59 -14.43 10.80
C LEU A 39 -4.21 -14.01 12.13
N TYR A 40 -4.95 -12.91 12.12
CA TYR A 40 -5.52 -12.31 13.33
C TYR A 40 -7.00 -12.00 13.16
N THR A 41 -7.76 -12.26 14.22
CA THR A 41 -9.14 -11.79 14.34
C THR A 41 -9.16 -10.41 14.99
N TRP A 42 -9.76 -9.43 14.34
CA TRP A 42 -10.01 -8.11 14.91
C TRP A 42 -11.24 -8.16 15.83
N MET A 43 -10.99 -7.97 17.13
CA MET A 43 -12.04 -7.97 18.14
C MET A 43 -12.80 -6.62 18.16
N PRO A 44 -13.95 -6.50 18.83
CA PRO A 44 -14.80 -5.31 18.75
C PRO A 44 -14.09 -3.98 19.00
N LEU A 45 -13.12 -3.91 19.91
CA LEU A 45 -12.36 -2.68 20.18
C LEU A 45 -11.39 -2.38 19.02
N GLY A 46 -10.62 -3.37 18.58
CA GLY A 46 -9.70 -3.23 17.47
C GLY A 46 -10.42 -2.89 16.17
N LEU A 47 -11.55 -3.54 15.88
CA LEU A 47 -12.35 -3.26 14.70
C LEU A 47 -12.90 -1.82 14.68
N LYS A 48 -13.26 -1.25 15.85
CA LYS A 48 -13.67 0.16 15.91
C LYS A 48 -12.55 1.12 15.53
N ILE A 49 -11.32 0.84 15.95
CA ILE A 49 -10.15 1.65 15.62
C ILE A 49 -9.87 1.52 14.13
N LEU A 50 -9.84 0.29 13.60
CA LEU A 50 -9.65 0.00 12.19
C LEU A 50 -10.64 0.78 11.32
N LYS A 51 -11.95 0.71 11.63
CA LYS A 51 -12.99 1.45 10.91
C LYS A 51 -12.84 2.98 11.02
N ARG A 52 -12.29 3.50 12.11
CA ARG A 52 -11.99 4.93 12.22
C ARG A 52 -10.88 5.33 11.25
N ILE A 53 -9.83 4.54 11.13
CA ILE A 53 -8.74 4.74 10.16
C ILE A 53 -9.29 4.67 8.74
N GLU A 54 -10.07 3.64 8.41
CA GLU A 54 -10.76 3.53 7.11
C GLU A 54 -11.55 4.79 6.76
N ASN A 55 -12.29 5.35 7.72
CA ASN A 55 -13.10 6.54 7.49
C ASN A 55 -12.26 7.80 7.23
N ILE A 56 -11.10 7.94 7.90
CA ILE A 56 -10.15 9.03 7.62
C ILE A 56 -9.66 8.91 6.16
N ILE A 57 -9.27 7.70 5.76
CA ILE A 57 -8.79 7.42 4.41
C ILE A 57 -9.89 7.69 3.37
N ARG A 58 -11.11 7.16 3.56
CA ARG A 58 -12.24 7.39 2.64
C ARG A 58 -12.54 8.86 2.45
N LYS A 59 -12.52 9.63 3.55
CA LYS A 59 -12.78 11.08 3.50
C LYS A 59 -11.80 11.78 2.56
N GLU A 60 -10.51 11.48 2.66
CA GLU A 60 -9.50 12.11 1.82
C GLU A 60 -9.53 11.58 0.38
N MET A 61 -9.78 10.28 0.16
CA MET A 61 -9.94 9.73 -1.19
C MET A 61 -11.14 10.36 -1.92
N ASN A 62 -12.28 10.46 -1.24
CA ASN A 62 -13.46 11.11 -1.81
C ASN A 62 -13.22 12.61 -2.08
N ARG A 63 -12.46 13.30 -1.21
CA ARG A 63 -12.11 14.71 -1.38
C ARG A 63 -11.29 14.97 -2.64
N VAL A 64 -10.42 14.04 -3.02
CA VAL A 64 -9.63 14.15 -4.27
C VAL A 64 -10.36 13.61 -5.50
N GLY A 65 -11.63 13.22 -5.36
CA GLY A 65 -12.47 12.74 -6.47
C GLY A 65 -12.25 11.29 -6.85
N ALA A 66 -11.59 10.50 -6.02
CA ALA A 66 -11.44 9.06 -6.26
C ALA A 66 -12.77 8.32 -6.01
N LEU A 67 -13.06 7.31 -6.82
CA LEU A 67 -14.28 6.53 -6.79
C LEU A 67 -14.06 5.20 -6.07
N GLU A 68 -14.84 4.94 -5.02
CA GLU A 68 -14.73 3.67 -4.27
C GLU A 68 -15.37 2.54 -5.07
N ILE A 69 -14.64 1.43 -5.22
CA ILE A 69 -15.10 0.17 -5.80
C ILE A 69 -14.73 -0.97 -4.87
N LEU A 70 -15.22 -2.18 -5.13
CA LEU A 70 -14.82 -3.40 -4.44
C LEU A 70 -14.59 -4.50 -5.48
N MET A 71 -13.33 -4.86 -5.67
CA MET A 71 -12.92 -5.90 -6.62
C MET A 71 -12.86 -7.27 -5.94
N PRO A 72 -12.96 -8.38 -6.67
CA PRO A 72 -12.80 -9.71 -6.10
C PRO A 72 -11.42 -9.90 -5.45
N ALA A 73 -11.36 -10.58 -4.29
CA ALA A 73 -10.11 -10.96 -3.66
C ALA A 73 -9.46 -12.16 -4.36
N ILE A 74 -10.27 -13.07 -4.90
CA ILE A 74 -9.80 -14.20 -5.73
C ILE A 74 -9.72 -13.73 -7.16
N GLN A 75 -8.56 -13.92 -7.79
CA GLN A 75 -8.22 -13.38 -9.08
C GLN A 75 -7.82 -14.50 -10.04
N PRO A 76 -8.29 -14.47 -11.31
CA PRO A 76 -7.94 -15.47 -12.29
C PRO A 76 -6.48 -15.36 -12.72
N ALA A 77 -5.82 -16.49 -12.87
CA ALA A 77 -4.40 -16.57 -13.27
C ALA A 77 -4.14 -15.98 -14.65
N GLU A 78 -5.14 -15.97 -15.53
CA GLU A 78 -5.02 -15.46 -16.90
C GLU A 78 -4.58 -13.99 -16.92
N LEU A 79 -5.15 -13.13 -16.07
CA LEU A 79 -4.78 -11.72 -15.99
C LEU A 79 -3.34 -11.53 -15.49
N TRP A 80 -2.92 -12.36 -14.54
CA TRP A 80 -1.54 -12.37 -14.01
C TRP A 80 -0.53 -12.90 -15.03
N LYS A 81 -0.94 -13.88 -15.86
CA LYS A 81 -0.14 -14.38 -16.99
C LYS A 81 -0.02 -13.32 -18.09
N GLU A 82 -1.11 -12.59 -18.36
CA GLU A 82 -1.15 -11.49 -19.35
C GLU A 82 -0.21 -10.34 -18.95
N SER A 83 -0.17 -9.94 -17.65
CA SER A 83 0.78 -8.95 -17.14
C SER A 83 2.22 -9.47 -17.07
N GLY A 84 2.41 -10.77 -17.17
CA GLY A 84 3.71 -11.44 -17.01
C GLY A 84 4.17 -11.58 -15.56
N ARG A 85 3.28 -11.34 -14.57
CA ARG A 85 3.63 -11.40 -13.14
C ARG A 85 3.34 -12.75 -12.49
N TRP A 86 2.60 -13.65 -13.13
CA TRP A 86 2.24 -14.95 -12.55
C TRP A 86 3.45 -15.72 -12.01
N ASP A 87 4.52 -15.79 -12.79
CA ASP A 87 5.75 -16.50 -12.40
C ASP A 87 6.75 -15.60 -11.66
N LYS A 88 6.77 -14.29 -11.99
CA LYS A 88 7.73 -13.33 -11.44
C LYS A 88 7.44 -12.92 -9.99
N TYR A 89 6.17 -12.93 -9.56
CA TYR A 89 5.81 -12.50 -8.20
C TYR A 89 6.40 -13.38 -7.10
N GLY A 90 6.75 -14.61 -7.43
CA GLY A 90 7.42 -15.52 -6.51
C GLY A 90 6.47 -16.26 -5.56
N PRO A 91 7.01 -16.79 -4.44
CA PRO A 91 6.28 -17.67 -3.53
C PRO A 91 5.24 -16.95 -2.64
N GLU A 92 5.32 -15.65 -2.52
CA GLU A 92 4.33 -14.86 -1.73
C GLU A 92 2.95 -14.81 -2.39
N LEU A 93 2.85 -15.15 -3.69
CA LEU A 93 1.58 -15.27 -4.37
C LEU A 93 0.90 -16.57 -3.97
N LEU A 94 -0.15 -16.52 -3.17
CA LEU A 94 -0.95 -17.68 -2.81
C LEU A 94 -1.76 -18.16 -4.01
N ARG A 95 -1.25 -19.18 -4.71
CA ARG A 95 -1.92 -19.81 -5.85
C ARG A 95 -2.89 -20.87 -5.36
N ILE A 96 -4.07 -20.91 -5.98
CA ILE A 96 -5.15 -21.84 -5.65
C ILE A 96 -5.76 -22.38 -6.93
N SER A 97 -6.32 -23.58 -6.87
CA SER A 97 -7.12 -24.13 -7.97
C SER A 97 -8.56 -24.31 -7.53
N ASP A 98 -9.49 -24.06 -8.45
CA ASP A 98 -10.91 -24.34 -8.20
C ASP A 98 -11.23 -25.83 -8.46
N ARG A 99 -12.49 -26.22 -8.22
CA ARG A 99 -12.97 -27.61 -8.45
C ARG A 99 -12.88 -28.09 -9.89
N HIS A 100 -12.64 -27.19 -10.84
CA HIS A 100 -12.47 -27.47 -12.27
C HIS A 100 -11.01 -27.38 -12.72
N GLU A 101 -10.07 -27.39 -11.77
CA GLU A 101 -8.62 -27.30 -11.99
C GLU A 101 -8.18 -26.00 -12.71
N ARG A 102 -8.96 -24.94 -12.58
CA ARG A 102 -8.57 -23.60 -13.08
C ARG A 102 -7.73 -22.89 -12.03
N ASP A 103 -6.65 -22.25 -12.49
CA ASP A 103 -5.74 -21.52 -11.62
C ASP A 103 -6.27 -20.15 -11.25
N PHE A 104 -6.14 -19.82 -9.98
CA PHE A 104 -6.43 -18.51 -9.38
C PHE A 104 -5.32 -18.14 -8.39
N CYS A 105 -5.36 -16.92 -7.90
CA CYS A 105 -4.61 -16.53 -6.70
C CYS A 105 -5.49 -15.75 -5.73
N PHE A 106 -5.09 -15.70 -4.48
CA PHE A 106 -5.61 -14.69 -3.56
C PHE A 106 -4.80 -13.41 -3.78
N GLY A 107 -5.47 -12.32 -4.16
CA GLY A 107 -4.83 -11.08 -4.59
C GLY A 107 -3.95 -10.43 -3.52
N PRO A 108 -2.63 -10.34 -3.73
CA PRO A 108 -1.74 -9.54 -2.91
C PRO A 108 -1.83 -8.04 -3.26
N THR A 109 -2.35 -7.75 -4.45
CA THR A 109 -2.55 -6.43 -5.05
C THR A 109 -3.54 -6.55 -6.24
N HIS A 110 -3.97 -5.46 -6.88
CA HIS A 110 -5.05 -5.52 -7.88
C HIS A 110 -4.75 -4.76 -9.19
N GLU A 111 -3.49 -4.54 -9.56
CA GLU A 111 -3.14 -3.86 -10.81
C GLU A 111 -3.77 -4.51 -12.03
N GLU A 112 -3.73 -5.83 -12.11
CA GLU A 112 -4.28 -6.61 -13.21
C GLU A 112 -5.79 -6.45 -13.33
N ILE A 113 -6.49 -6.55 -12.19
CA ILE A 113 -7.95 -6.51 -12.16
C ILE A 113 -8.46 -5.13 -12.53
N ILE A 114 -7.85 -4.07 -11.99
CA ILE A 114 -8.27 -2.71 -12.29
C ILE A 114 -7.94 -2.32 -13.74
N THR A 115 -6.82 -2.81 -14.28
CA THR A 115 -6.47 -2.60 -15.68
C THR A 115 -7.49 -3.28 -16.60
N ASP A 116 -7.93 -4.49 -16.27
CA ASP A 116 -9.00 -5.18 -17.02
C ASP A 116 -10.33 -4.41 -16.98
N ILE A 117 -10.72 -3.91 -15.80
CA ILE A 117 -11.95 -3.09 -15.66
C ILE A 117 -11.87 -1.85 -16.55
N VAL A 118 -10.73 -1.13 -16.51
CA VAL A 118 -10.57 0.13 -17.22
C VAL A 118 -10.44 -0.08 -18.73
N ARG A 119 -9.69 -1.07 -19.22
CA ARG A 119 -9.57 -1.35 -20.66
C ARG A 119 -10.92 -1.72 -21.30
N ASN A 120 -11.82 -2.32 -20.52
CA ASN A 120 -13.15 -2.68 -21.00
C ASN A 120 -14.16 -1.52 -20.88
N GLY A 121 -14.02 -0.65 -19.87
CA GLY A 121 -14.99 0.40 -19.55
C GLY A 121 -14.63 1.78 -20.11
N VAL A 122 -13.35 2.16 -20.19
CA VAL A 122 -12.88 3.48 -20.64
C VAL A 122 -12.44 3.40 -22.10
N LYS A 123 -13.04 4.24 -22.97
CA LYS A 123 -12.82 4.20 -24.41
C LYS A 123 -12.32 5.50 -25.00
N SER A 124 -12.38 6.59 -24.25
CA SER A 124 -12.03 7.92 -24.74
C SER A 124 -11.25 8.71 -23.69
N TYR A 125 -10.31 9.53 -24.16
CA TYR A 125 -9.55 10.46 -23.31
C TYR A 125 -10.44 11.40 -22.48
N LYS A 126 -11.68 11.68 -22.91
CA LYS A 126 -12.63 12.52 -22.17
C LYS A 126 -13.08 11.91 -20.83
N GLN A 127 -12.84 10.62 -20.63
CA GLN A 127 -13.14 9.90 -19.38
C GLN A 127 -11.96 9.93 -18.41
N LEU A 128 -10.81 10.49 -18.80
CA LEU A 128 -9.58 10.59 -18.02
C LEU A 128 -9.35 12.01 -17.49
N PRO A 129 -8.64 12.21 -16.37
CA PRO A 129 -8.15 11.13 -15.50
C PRO A 129 -9.27 10.46 -14.73
N ILE A 130 -9.11 9.18 -14.42
CA ILE A 130 -10.01 8.44 -13.53
C ILE A 130 -9.19 7.80 -12.41
N ILE A 131 -9.72 7.85 -11.18
CA ILE A 131 -9.09 7.27 -10.00
C ILE A 131 -10.09 6.34 -9.34
N TYR A 132 -9.76 5.05 -9.25
CA TYR A 132 -10.52 4.08 -8.46
C TYR A 132 -9.75 3.70 -7.21
N TYR A 133 -10.45 3.44 -6.11
CA TYR A 133 -9.83 2.89 -4.91
C TYR A 133 -10.75 1.86 -4.25
N GLN A 134 -10.14 1.01 -3.44
CA GLN A 134 -10.86 0.10 -2.54
C GLN A 134 -10.16 0.03 -1.18
N ILE A 135 -10.89 -0.45 -0.18
CA ILE A 135 -10.32 -0.90 1.09
C ILE A 135 -10.71 -2.37 1.23
N GLN A 136 -9.73 -3.25 1.10
CA GLN A 136 -9.98 -4.68 0.98
C GLN A 136 -8.87 -5.50 1.60
N THR A 137 -9.22 -6.72 2.01
CA THR A 137 -8.27 -7.74 2.45
C THR A 137 -7.33 -8.16 1.33
N LYS A 138 -6.05 -8.19 1.64
CA LYS A 138 -4.96 -8.75 0.82
C LYS A 138 -4.37 -9.96 1.53
N PHE A 139 -3.76 -10.83 0.75
CA PHE A 139 -2.99 -11.95 1.27
C PHE A 139 -1.62 -12.00 0.59
N ARG A 140 -0.57 -12.04 1.41
CA ARG A 140 0.80 -12.32 0.98
C ARG A 140 1.33 -13.48 1.80
N ASP A 141 1.82 -14.53 1.15
CA ASP A 141 2.33 -15.71 1.84
C ASP A 141 3.72 -15.44 2.44
N GLU A 142 3.75 -14.49 3.36
CA GLU A 142 4.94 -14.05 4.07
C GLU A 142 5.60 -15.23 4.79
N ILE A 143 6.85 -15.46 4.50
CA ILE A 143 7.61 -16.61 5.05
C ILE A 143 7.87 -16.48 6.56
N ARG A 144 7.99 -15.24 7.08
CA ARG A 144 8.28 -14.96 8.49
C ARG A 144 7.34 -13.89 9.05
N PRO A 145 6.04 -14.21 9.22
CA PRO A 145 5.11 -13.28 9.85
C PRO A 145 5.56 -12.98 11.28
N ARG A 146 5.66 -11.69 11.60
CA ARG A 146 6.13 -11.21 12.91
C ARG A 146 5.49 -9.88 13.26
N PHE A 147 5.70 -9.42 14.50
CA PHE A 147 5.23 -8.11 14.97
C PHE A 147 3.70 -7.92 14.94
N GLY A 148 2.95 -9.02 15.10
CA GLY A 148 1.49 -8.99 15.12
C GLY A 148 0.91 -8.66 13.75
N VAL A 149 0.07 -7.64 13.71
CA VAL A 149 -0.59 -7.21 12.46
C VAL A 149 0.32 -6.41 11.52
N MET A 150 1.48 -5.94 12.00
CA MET A 150 2.38 -5.13 11.17
C MET A 150 2.98 -5.92 10.00
N ARG A 151 3.30 -7.20 10.21
CA ARG A 151 3.81 -8.10 9.16
C ARG A 151 3.00 -9.39 9.16
N ALA A 152 1.71 -9.21 8.92
CA ALA A 152 0.74 -10.30 8.81
C ALA A 152 0.69 -10.86 7.39
N ARG A 153 0.15 -12.07 7.23
CA ARG A 153 -0.12 -12.69 5.92
C ARG A 153 -1.42 -12.18 5.31
N GLU A 154 -2.43 -11.99 6.14
CA GLU A 154 -3.71 -11.39 5.77
C GLU A 154 -3.83 -10.02 6.43
N PHE A 155 -4.10 -8.99 5.65
CA PHE A 155 -4.17 -7.62 6.11
C PHE A 155 -5.13 -6.79 5.27
N LEU A 156 -5.59 -5.67 5.84
CA LEU A 156 -6.45 -4.72 5.14
C LEU A 156 -5.60 -3.63 4.51
N MET A 157 -5.79 -3.40 3.21
CA MET A 157 -5.11 -2.36 2.45
C MET A 157 -6.11 -1.43 1.78
N LYS A 158 -5.83 -0.13 1.76
CA LYS A 158 -6.39 0.78 0.79
C LYS A 158 -5.46 0.79 -0.41
N ASP A 159 -5.93 0.35 -1.53
CA ASP A 159 -5.25 0.44 -2.81
C ASP A 159 -6.06 1.31 -3.77
N ALA A 160 -5.38 2.26 -4.39
CA ALA A 160 -5.96 3.15 -5.40
C ALA A 160 -5.12 3.11 -6.68
N TYR A 161 -5.79 3.32 -7.79
CA TYR A 161 -5.21 3.25 -9.13
C TYR A 161 -5.73 4.40 -9.96
N SER A 162 -4.85 5.07 -10.67
CA SER A 162 -5.23 6.16 -11.56
C SER A 162 -4.81 5.87 -13.00
N PHE A 163 -5.62 6.34 -13.95
CA PHE A 163 -5.38 6.18 -15.38
C PHE A 163 -5.42 7.53 -16.07
N HIS A 164 -4.50 7.72 -17.02
CA HIS A 164 -4.20 9.02 -17.63
C HIS A 164 -3.94 8.89 -19.12
N GLU A 165 -4.20 9.98 -19.84
CA GLU A 165 -3.86 10.09 -21.25
C GLU A 165 -2.34 10.18 -21.49
N ASN A 166 -1.61 10.78 -20.54
CA ASN A 166 -0.18 11.02 -20.66
C ASN A 166 0.49 11.23 -19.29
N GLU A 167 1.83 11.29 -19.30
CA GLU A 167 2.64 11.44 -18.10
C GLU A 167 2.41 12.78 -17.38
N SER A 168 2.18 13.88 -18.09
CA SER A 168 1.89 15.18 -17.46
C SER A 168 0.61 15.12 -16.61
N CYS A 169 -0.43 14.43 -17.09
CA CYS A 169 -1.66 14.20 -16.35
C CYS A 169 -1.42 13.27 -15.15
N LEU A 170 -0.60 12.23 -15.29
CA LEU A 170 -0.19 11.36 -14.19
C LEU A 170 0.53 12.16 -13.09
N ASN A 171 1.48 13.02 -13.46
CA ASN A 171 2.24 13.82 -12.49
C ASN A 171 1.33 14.72 -11.64
N GLN A 172 0.35 15.37 -12.25
CA GLN A 172 -0.63 16.18 -11.51
C GLN A 172 -1.43 15.34 -10.49
N THR A 173 -1.88 14.16 -10.89
CA THR A 173 -2.60 13.27 -9.98
C THR A 173 -1.70 12.69 -8.90
N TYR A 174 -0.45 12.40 -9.24
CA TYR A 174 0.55 11.95 -8.28
C TYR A 174 0.75 12.97 -7.15
N ASP A 175 0.90 14.26 -7.49
CA ASP A 175 1.01 15.35 -6.51
C ASP A 175 -0.25 15.51 -5.65
N ILE A 176 -1.43 15.34 -6.26
CA ILE A 176 -2.71 15.35 -5.52
C ILE A 176 -2.76 14.20 -4.50
N MET A 177 -2.37 12.99 -4.93
CA MET A 177 -2.34 11.81 -4.07
C MET A 177 -1.27 11.89 -2.99
N PHE A 178 -0.08 12.40 -3.32
CA PHE A 178 0.99 12.68 -2.37
C PHE A 178 0.48 13.59 -1.22
N ASN A 179 -0.16 14.70 -1.57
CA ASN A 179 -0.73 15.62 -0.58
C ASN A 179 -1.93 15.01 0.19
N ALA A 180 -2.71 14.14 -0.43
CA ALA A 180 -3.79 13.43 0.25
C ALA A 180 -3.24 12.46 1.32
N TYR A 181 -2.15 11.76 1.02
CA TYR A 181 -1.49 10.87 1.97
C TYR A 181 -0.91 11.63 3.17
N LYS A 182 -0.25 12.77 2.94
CA LYS A 182 0.19 13.64 4.04
C LYS A 182 -0.97 13.98 4.96
N LYS A 183 -2.11 14.43 4.41
CA LYS A 183 -3.31 14.74 5.20
C LYS A 183 -3.90 13.55 5.93
N ILE A 184 -3.86 12.35 5.33
CA ILE A 184 -4.33 11.11 5.99
C ILE A 184 -3.47 10.87 7.23
N PHE A 185 -2.14 10.87 7.10
CA PHE A 185 -1.24 10.58 8.20
C PHE A 185 -1.22 11.68 9.27
N ASP A 186 -1.33 12.95 8.87
CA ASP A 186 -1.54 14.08 9.80
C ASP A 186 -2.83 13.91 10.62
N ASN A 187 -3.95 13.53 9.98
CA ASN A 187 -5.22 13.29 10.64
C ASN A 187 -5.23 12.06 11.55
N ILE A 188 -4.37 11.08 11.28
CA ILE A 188 -4.14 9.93 12.18
C ILE A 188 -3.27 10.34 13.36
N GLY A 189 -2.40 11.35 13.18
CA GLY A 189 -1.50 11.89 14.20
C GLY A 189 -0.15 11.19 14.23
N PHE A 190 0.33 10.70 13.09
CA PHE A 190 1.65 10.10 12.98
C PHE A 190 2.77 11.14 12.87
N GLU A 191 3.92 10.85 13.50
CA GLU A 191 5.20 11.44 13.13
C GLU A 191 5.80 10.57 12.02
N TYR A 192 5.94 11.12 10.82
CA TYR A 192 6.38 10.36 9.66
C TYR A 192 7.37 11.13 8.79
N LYS A 193 8.09 10.40 7.96
CA LYS A 193 8.90 10.93 6.86
C LYS A 193 8.41 10.36 5.53
N VAL A 194 8.53 11.18 4.50
CA VAL A 194 8.31 10.73 3.12
C VAL A 194 9.68 10.57 2.49
N VAL A 195 9.96 9.40 1.95
CA VAL A 195 11.26 9.05 1.38
C VAL A 195 11.12 8.64 -0.08
N VAL A 196 12.13 8.96 -0.87
CA VAL A 196 12.28 8.37 -2.21
C VAL A 196 12.63 6.89 -2.03
N ALA A 197 11.99 6.03 -2.80
CA ALA A 197 12.10 4.58 -2.66
C ALA A 197 12.33 3.86 -3.99
N ASP A 198 12.72 2.60 -3.92
CA ASP A 198 12.79 1.70 -5.07
C ASP A 198 11.37 1.27 -5.49
N ASN A 199 11.17 1.10 -6.80
CA ASN A 199 9.87 0.67 -7.33
C ASN A 199 9.63 -0.84 -7.17
N GLY A 200 10.65 -1.62 -6.84
CA GLY A 200 10.57 -3.05 -6.61
C GLY A 200 9.90 -3.84 -7.74
N GLN A 201 9.18 -4.89 -7.37
CA GLN A 201 8.46 -5.77 -8.32
C GLN A 201 7.21 -5.13 -8.95
N ILE A 202 6.71 -4.01 -8.42
CA ILE A 202 5.59 -3.28 -8.99
C ILE A 202 6.01 -2.59 -10.28
N GLY A 203 7.27 -2.12 -10.33
CA GLY A 203 7.84 -1.38 -11.46
C GLY A 203 7.41 0.09 -11.50
N GLY A 204 7.74 0.77 -12.58
CA GLY A 204 7.48 2.20 -12.74
C GLY A 204 8.76 3.04 -12.79
N SER A 205 8.62 4.37 -12.74
CA SER A 205 9.74 5.30 -12.89
C SER A 205 10.10 6.08 -11.62
N GLU A 206 9.18 6.21 -10.70
CA GLU A 206 9.33 6.99 -9.47
C GLU A 206 8.38 6.49 -8.40
N SER A 207 8.85 6.42 -7.16
CA SER A 207 7.99 6.12 -6.02
C SER A 207 8.41 6.86 -4.75
N HIS A 208 7.44 7.04 -3.84
CA HIS A 208 7.67 7.58 -2.51
C HIS A 208 6.97 6.70 -1.46
N GLU A 209 7.70 6.41 -0.41
CA GLU A 209 7.21 5.73 0.78
C GLU A 209 6.93 6.72 1.91
N PHE A 210 5.90 6.42 2.68
CA PHE A 210 5.55 7.12 3.91
C PHE A 210 5.89 6.23 5.09
N HIS A 211 6.87 6.63 5.89
CA HIS A 211 7.35 5.86 7.03
C HIS A 211 7.03 6.55 8.35
N VAL A 212 6.34 5.85 9.23
CA VAL A 212 6.22 6.26 10.64
C VAL A 212 7.55 6.01 11.34
N ILE A 213 8.09 7.04 12.00
CA ILE A 213 9.33 6.92 12.76
C ILE A 213 9.10 6.06 14.00
N ALA A 214 9.80 4.93 14.07
CA ALA A 214 9.67 3.99 15.18
C ALA A 214 10.97 3.18 15.36
N GLU A 215 11.41 2.98 16.61
CA GLU A 215 12.61 2.19 16.92
C GLU A 215 12.54 0.73 16.41
N ASN A 216 11.34 0.18 16.33
CA ASN A 216 11.08 -1.17 15.82
C ASN A 216 10.82 -1.21 14.32
N GLY A 217 11.08 -0.12 13.56
CA GLY A 217 10.98 -0.08 12.12
C GLY A 217 11.91 -1.08 11.44
N GLU A 218 11.50 -1.61 10.29
CA GLU A 218 12.32 -2.53 9.51
C GLU A 218 13.28 -1.79 8.59
N ASP A 219 12.90 -0.60 8.12
CA ASP A 219 13.66 0.18 7.17
C ASP A 219 14.52 1.23 7.87
N GLU A 220 15.70 1.47 7.32
CA GLU A 220 16.60 2.54 7.76
C GLU A 220 16.45 3.74 6.85
N LEU A 221 16.14 4.89 7.45
CA LEU A 221 15.84 6.13 6.76
C LEU A 221 16.97 7.13 6.99
N ILE A 222 17.46 7.72 5.91
CA ILE A 222 18.48 8.76 5.91
C ILE A 222 17.81 10.07 5.51
N PHE A 223 17.87 11.08 6.37
CA PHE A 223 17.26 12.38 6.10
C PHE A 223 18.05 13.54 6.68
N SER A 224 17.81 14.74 6.14
CA SER A 224 18.39 15.97 6.62
C SER A 224 17.67 16.48 7.88
N ASP A 225 18.44 17.09 8.81
CA ASP A 225 17.89 17.80 9.97
C ASP A 225 17.36 19.21 9.63
N LYS A 226 17.62 19.71 8.38
CA LYS A 226 17.27 21.08 7.98
C LYS A 226 16.45 21.20 6.71
N SER A 227 16.33 20.13 5.91
CA SER A 227 15.56 20.11 4.67
C SER A 227 14.56 18.97 4.66
N ASP A 228 13.74 18.91 3.60
CA ASP A 228 12.82 17.80 3.34
C ASP A 228 13.51 16.59 2.67
N TYR A 229 14.85 16.63 2.50
CA TYR A 229 15.59 15.49 1.95
C TYR A 229 15.42 14.27 2.85
N ALA A 230 14.91 13.19 2.29
CA ALA A 230 14.77 11.90 2.94
C ALA A 230 14.77 10.77 1.90
N ILE A 231 15.47 9.68 2.20
CA ILE A 231 15.65 8.54 1.31
C ILE A 231 15.75 7.25 2.11
N ASN A 232 15.31 6.14 1.55
CA ASN A 232 15.53 4.81 2.11
C ASN A 232 17.00 4.43 1.94
N ALA A 233 17.66 3.96 3.01
CA ALA A 233 19.08 3.63 3.02
C ALA A 233 19.45 2.56 1.98
N GLU A 234 18.51 1.69 1.61
CA GLU A 234 18.73 0.64 0.60
C GLU A 234 19.10 1.18 -0.80
N LEU A 235 18.77 2.44 -1.09
CA LEU A 235 19.13 3.10 -2.35
C LEU A 235 20.59 3.53 -2.42
N PHE A 236 21.32 3.45 -1.34
CA PHE A 236 22.76 3.74 -1.32
C PHE A 236 23.57 2.46 -1.43
N SER A 237 24.60 2.46 -2.26
CA SER A 237 25.65 1.45 -2.23
C SER A 237 26.55 1.63 -0.99
N GLU A 238 26.78 2.87 -0.60
CA GLU A 238 27.55 3.28 0.60
C GLU A 238 26.77 4.42 1.27
N PRO A 239 25.93 4.12 2.28
CA PRO A 239 25.16 5.14 2.97
C PRO A 239 26.04 6.08 3.80
N PRO A 240 25.72 7.37 3.87
CA PRO A 240 26.42 8.31 4.76
C PRO A 240 26.18 7.96 6.22
N ASN A 241 27.11 8.40 7.09
CA ASN A 241 26.97 8.21 8.53
C ASN A 241 26.12 9.33 9.15
N GLU A 242 25.57 9.04 10.33
CA GLU A 242 24.89 10.06 11.13
C GLU A 242 25.85 11.20 11.47
N GLY A 243 25.40 12.44 11.23
CA GLY A 243 26.19 13.65 11.44
C GLY A 243 27.05 14.10 10.27
N ASP A 244 27.18 13.31 9.19
CA ASP A 244 27.79 13.75 7.94
C ASP A 244 26.99 14.92 7.32
N ASP A 245 27.55 15.60 6.34
CA ASP A 245 26.81 16.59 5.57
C ASP A 245 25.72 15.92 4.74
N SER A 246 24.51 16.50 4.76
CA SER A 246 23.40 15.96 4.00
C SER A 246 23.69 15.95 2.49
N PRO A 247 23.34 14.90 1.73
CA PRO A 247 23.58 14.80 0.29
C PRO A 247 23.02 15.94 -0.54
N ASP A 248 21.97 16.61 -0.05
CA ASP A 248 21.37 17.80 -0.70
C ASP A 248 22.12 19.11 -0.34
N GLY A 249 23.18 19.02 0.47
CA GLY A 249 23.98 20.16 0.90
C GLY A 249 23.33 21.00 2.01
N SER A 250 22.23 20.54 2.61
CA SER A 250 21.47 21.31 3.62
C SER A 250 21.36 20.54 4.93
N GLY A 251 22.13 20.95 5.94
CA GLY A 251 22.10 20.35 7.26
C GLY A 251 22.93 19.08 7.41
N LYS A 252 22.63 18.30 8.42
CA LYS A 252 23.32 17.07 8.78
C LYS A 252 22.43 15.85 8.62
N VAL A 253 23.05 14.72 8.27
CA VAL A 253 22.38 13.43 8.18
C VAL A 253 21.89 12.99 9.55
N GLN A 254 20.62 12.58 9.58
CA GLN A 254 19.99 11.85 10.66
C GLN A 254 19.61 10.46 10.15
N ILE A 255 19.82 9.43 10.98
CA ILE A 255 19.46 8.05 10.65
C ILE A 255 18.45 7.56 11.68
N LYS A 256 17.28 7.13 11.22
CA LYS A 256 16.24 6.54 12.08
C LYS A 256 15.59 5.34 11.39
N ARG A 257 14.97 4.50 12.20
CA ARG A 257 14.15 3.42 11.67
C ARG A 257 12.73 3.87 11.44
N GLY A 258 12.13 3.32 10.38
CA GLY A 258 10.76 3.59 9.95
C GLY A 258 9.96 2.33 9.69
N ILE A 259 8.63 2.49 9.81
CA ILE A 259 7.64 1.49 9.43
C ILE A 259 6.93 2.04 8.21
N GLU A 260 7.04 1.36 7.07
CA GLU A 260 6.30 1.71 5.86
C GLU A 260 4.79 1.56 6.11
N VAL A 261 4.05 2.65 5.97
CA VAL A 261 2.59 2.68 6.14
C VAL A 261 1.85 3.03 4.85
N GLY A 262 2.56 3.55 3.86
CA GLY A 262 2.00 3.87 2.56
C GLY A 262 3.06 4.04 1.49
N HIS A 263 2.70 3.71 0.25
CA HIS A 263 3.59 3.79 -0.89
C HIS A 263 2.81 4.26 -2.12
N ILE A 264 3.38 5.17 -2.87
CA ILE A 264 2.80 5.71 -4.11
C ILE A 264 3.77 5.55 -5.27
N PHE A 265 3.25 5.16 -6.45
CA PHE A 265 4.05 4.79 -7.61
C PHE A 265 3.58 5.48 -8.89
N LYS A 266 4.51 5.89 -9.73
CA LYS A 266 4.27 6.18 -11.14
C LYS A 266 4.58 4.92 -11.95
N LEU A 267 3.54 4.13 -12.29
CA LEU A 267 3.70 2.86 -12.99
C LEU A 267 4.00 3.02 -14.49
N GLY A 268 3.74 4.21 -15.03
CA GLY A 268 3.86 4.45 -16.46
C GLY A 268 2.89 3.61 -17.28
N THR A 269 3.37 2.94 -18.31
CA THR A 269 2.54 2.11 -19.20
C THR A 269 2.77 0.61 -19.03
N SER A 270 3.46 0.18 -17.99
CA SER A 270 3.88 -1.23 -17.83
C SER A 270 2.72 -2.21 -17.91
N TYR A 271 1.67 -2.02 -17.11
CA TYR A 271 0.48 -2.88 -17.13
C TYR A 271 -0.42 -2.61 -18.34
N SER A 272 -0.58 -1.35 -18.69
CA SER A 272 -1.42 -0.95 -19.82
C SER A 272 -0.90 -1.50 -21.15
N ASN A 273 0.43 -1.57 -21.34
CA ASN A 273 1.05 -2.15 -22.52
C ASN A 273 0.83 -3.66 -22.57
N SER A 274 1.16 -4.38 -21.49
CA SER A 274 1.04 -5.84 -21.44
C SER A 274 -0.41 -6.32 -21.58
N MET A 275 -1.37 -5.52 -21.09
CA MET A 275 -2.81 -5.86 -21.09
C MET A 275 -3.60 -5.12 -22.17
N ASN A 276 -2.94 -4.42 -23.13
CA ASN A 276 -3.59 -3.67 -24.21
C ASN A 276 -4.65 -2.67 -23.74
N ALA A 277 -4.38 -1.95 -22.65
CA ALA A 277 -5.29 -0.94 -22.12
C ALA A 277 -5.10 0.39 -22.87
N MET A 278 -5.85 0.55 -23.97
CA MET A 278 -5.79 1.67 -24.89
C MET A 278 -7.06 2.50 -24.92
N ILE A 279 -6.92 3.78 -25.24
CA ILE A 279 -8.03 4.72 -25.47
C ILE A 279 -7.81 5.50 -26.76
N SER A 280 -8.90 6.04 -27.32
CA SER A 280 -8.79 7.03 -28.40
C SER A 280 -8.53 8.41 -27.83
N ASN A 281 -7.47 9.07 -28.32
CA ASN A 281 -7.13 10.45 -28.01
C ASN A 281 -7.99 11.45 -28.84
N LYS A 282 -7.74 12.75 -28.67
CA LYS A 282 -8.45 13.82 -29.40
C LYS A 282 -8.30 13.77 -30.92
N ASN A 283 -7.26 13.10 -31.43
CA ASN A 283 -6.98 12.93 -32.86
C ASN A 283 -7.53 11.61 -33.41
N ASN A 284 -8.31 10.84 -32.61
CA ASN A 284 -8.78 9.49 -32.93
C ASN A 284 -7.65 8.45 -33.08
N GLU A 285 -6.49 8.69 -32.47
CA GLU A 285 -5.40 7.72 -32.42
C GLU A 285 -5.49 6.89 -31.14
N ASN A 286 -5.19 5.61 -31.24
CA ASN A 286 -5.14 4.74 -30.07
C ASN A 286 -3.83 4.97 -29.33
N ILE A 287 -3.94 5.34 -28.06
CA ILE A 287 -2.80 5.52 -27.16
C ILE A 287 -2.92 4.60 -25.94
N THR A 288 -1.79 4.14 -25.43
CA THR A 288 -1.72 3.37 -24.21
C THR A 288 -1.91 4.29 -23.00
N MET A 289 -2.78 3.92 -22.07
CA MET A 289 -3.01 4.69 -20.84
C MET A 289 -1.79 4.64 -19.92
N THR A 290 -1.49 5.76 -19.26
CA THR A 290 -0.47 5.84 -18.22
C THR A 290 -1.12 5.63 -16.85
N MET A 291 -0.47 4.92 -15.94
CA MET A 291 -1.02 4.49 -14.68
C MET A 291 -0.23 4.98 -13.47
N GLY A 292 -0.93 5.23 -12.37
CA GLY A 292 -0.39 5.37 -11.04
C GLY A 292 -1.02 4.37 -10.06
N CYS A 293 -0.27 3.97 -9.03
CA CYS A 293 -0.72 3.09 -7.96
C CYS A 293 -0.39 3.70 -6.59
N TYR A 294 -1.31 3.56 -5.63
CA TYR A 294 -1.23 4.27 -4.35
C TYR A 294 -1.77 3.38 -3.22
N GLY A 295 -0.87 2.78 -2.42
CA GLY A 295 -1.19 1.84 -1.34
C GLY A 295 -1.07 2.44 0.05
N ILE A 296 -1.96 2.05 0.98
CA ILE A 296 -1.84 2.28 2.43
C ILE A 296 -2.16 0.98 3.15
N GLY A 297 -1.26 0.50 4.00
CA GLY A 297 -1.56 -0.53 4.98
C GLY A 297 -2.52 0.03 6.04
N VAL A 298 -3.71 -0.54 6.13
CA VAL A 298 -4.76 -0.04 7.06
C VAL A 298 -4.72 -0.78 8.38
N SER A 299 -4.24 -2.04 8.37
CA SER A 299 -4.15 -2.90 9.56
C SER A 299 -2.74 -3.25 9.95
#